data_a21f4156b0009f28b1913968a350efea
#
_entry.id   a21f4156b0009f28b1913968a350efea
#
_cell.length_a   1.000
_cell.length_b   1.000
_cell.length_c   1.000
_cell.angle_alpha   90.00
_cell.angle_beta   90.00
_cell.angle_gamma   90.00
#
_symmetry.space_group_name_H-M   'P 1'
#
loop_
_entity.id
_entity.type
_entity.pdbx_description
1 polymer ?
#
loop_
_entity_poly.entity_id
_entity_poly.type
_entity_poly.pdbx_seq_one_letter_code
_entity_poly.pdbx_strand_id
1 'polypeptide(L)'
;MRSRIYTIEEIAEILKVHRTYVASLIRDKKLAALKIGRFYRIREDKLETLINGKLVALLTLDDVAEILKVHRTYIVRLIKDKKLRAIKIGKFYRIREDDFEDFLKKSEV
;
A
#
# COMPACT_ATOMS: atom_id res chain seq x y z
N MET A 1 15.50 -8.31 19.20
CA MET A 1 14.85 -8.12 17.94
C MET A 1 13.40 -7.73 18.10
N ARG A 2 12.93 -6.75 17.36
CA ARG A 2 11.61 -6.14 17.57
C ARG A 2 10.77 -6.14 16.32
N SER A 3 10.52 -7.30 15.74
CA SER A 3 9.61 -7.40 14.62
C SER A 3 8.18 -7.39 15.10
N ARG A 4 7.39 -6.48 14.58
CA ARG A 4 5.95 -6.53 14.83
C ARG A 4 5.34 -7.64 13.99
N ILE A 5 4.29 -8.21 14.52
CA ILE A 5 3.54 -9.28 13.87
C ILE A 5 2.11 -8.77 13.69
N TYR A 6 1.59 -8.94 12.49
CA TYR A 6 0.26 -8.44 12.14
C TYR A 6 -0.68 -9.58 11.79
N THR A 7 -1.95 -9.39 12.09
CA THR A 7 -3.01 -10.28 11.63
C THR A 7 -3.41 -9.90 10.20
N ILE A 8 -4.18 -10.78 9.55
CA ILE A 8 -4.74 -10.48 8.24
C ILE A 8 -5.61 -9.23 8.30
N GLU A 9 -6.41 -9.10 9.37
CA GLU A 9 -7.29 -7.95 9.53
C GLU A 9 -6.52 -6.65 9.65
N GLU A 10 -5.42 -6.66 10.39
CA GLU A 10 -4.58 -5.47 10.52
C GLU A 10 -3.94 -5.09 9.20
N ILE A 11 -3.47 -6.09 8.45
CA ILE A 11 -2.89 -5.83 7.13
C ILE A 11 -3.95 -5.27 6.17
N ALA A 12 -5.16 -5.82 6.21
CA ALA A 12 -6.26 -5.33 5.38
C ALA A 12 -6.52 -3.85 5.64
N GLU A 13 -6.49 -3.45 6.90
CA GLU A 13 -6.68 -2.06 7.30
C GLU A 13 -5.56 -1.17 6.78
N ILE A 14 -4.32 -1.62 6.94
CA ILE A 14 -3.15 -0.86 6.48
C ILE A 14 -3.16 -0.69 4.97
N LEU A 15 -3.47 -1.76 4.23
CA LEU A 15 -3.47 -1.74 2.77
C LEU A 15 -4.76 -1.15 2.19
N LYS A 16 -5.77 -0.94 3.04
CA LYS A 16 -7.09 -0.43 2.63
C LYS A 16 -7.75 -1.34 1.61
N VAL A 17 -7.72 -2.64 1.88
CA VAL A 17 -8.37 -3.64 1.05
C VAL A 17 -9.19 -4.57 1.94
N HIS A 18 -10.04 -5.38 1.35
CA HIS A 18 -10.81 -6.36 2.10
C HIS A 18 -9.89 -7.48 2.60
N ARG A 19 -10.23 -8.05 3.77
CA ARG A 19 -9.43 -9.13 4.35
C ARG A 19 -9.29 -10.34 3.43
N THR A 20 -10.32 -10.62 2.64
CA THR A 20 -10.26 -11.75 1.70
C THR A 20 -9.23 -11.50 0.60
N TYR A 21 -8.99 -10.23 0.27
CA TYR A 21 -7.96 -9.89 -0.72
C TYR A 21 -6.57 -10.15 -0.14
N VAL A 22 -6.36 -9.82 1.14
CA VAL A 22 -5.08 -10.14 1.81
C VAL A 22 -4.86 -11.65 1.80
N ALA A 23 -5.90 -12.44 2.10
CA ALA A 23 -5.79 -13.89 2.07
C ALA A 23 -5.39 -14.38 0.66
N SER A 24 -5.93 -13.75 -0.38
CA SER A 24 -5.56 -14.12 -1.75
C SER A 24 -4.12 -13.77 -2.07
N LEU A 25 -3.61 -12.64 -1.54
CA LEU A 25 -2.20 -12.28 -1.73
C LEU A 25 -1.28 -13.31 -1.10
N ILE A 26 -1.67 -13.84 0.06
CA ILE A 26 -0.89 -14.88 0.73
C ILE A 26 -0.94 -16.17 -0.09
N ARG A 27 -2.14 -16.57 -0.51
CA ARG A 27 -2.33 -17.78 -1.30
C ARG A 27 -1.52 -17.73 -2.60
N ASP A 28 -1.50 -16.57 -3.26
CA ASP A 28 -0.80 -16.38 -4.52
C ASP A 28 0.68 -16.07 -4.33
N LYS A 29 1.16 -16.16 -3.09
CA LYS A 29 2.57 -15.94 -2.71
C LYS A 29 3.08 -14.54 -3.05
N LYS A 30 2.19 -13.58 -3.08
CA LYS A 30 2.56 -12.16 -3.26
C LYS A 30 2.86 -11.49 -1.94
N LEU A 31 2.37 -12.06 -0.83
CA LEU A 31 2.65 -11.59 0.52
C LEU A 31 3.08 -12.80 1.35
N ALA A 32 4.30 -12.77 1.84
CA ALA A 32 4.82 -13.85 2.67
C ALA A 32 4.16 -13.79 4.05
N ALA A 33 3.77 -14.96 4.57
CA ALA A 33 3.12 -15.05 5.85
C ALA A 33 3.65 -16.24 6.64
N LEU A 34 3.53 -16.17 7.95
CA LEU A 34 3.80 -17.27 8.84
C LEU A 34 2.49 -17.99 9.11
N LYS A 35 2.54 -19.30 9.18
CA LYS A 35 1.40 -20.09 9.61
C LYS A 35 1.73 -20.69 10.96
N ILE A 36 1.01 -20.24 11.99
CA ILE A 36 1.20 -20.67 13.36
C ILE A 36 -0.04 -21.47 13.75
N GLY A 37 0.08 -22.81 13.65
CA GLY A 37 -1.09 -23.64 13.76
C GLY A 37 -2.05 -23.34 12.62
N ARG A 38 -3.26 -22.88 12.95
CA ARG A 38 -4.25 -22.52 11.93
C ARG A 38 -4.32 -21.01 11.68
N PHE A 39 -3.42 -20.23 12.31
CA PHE A 39 -3.46 -18.77 12.19
C PHE A 39 -2.38 -18.28 11.26
N TYR A 40 -2.73 -17.34 10.40
CA TYR A 40 -1.75 -16.63 9.59
C TYR A 40 -1.33 -15.36 10.32
N ARG A 41 -0.02 -15.06 10.24
CA ARG A 41 0.54 -13.84 10.81
C ARG A 41 1.56 -13.28 9.81
N ILE A 42 1.69 -11.98 9.76
CA ILE A 42 2.58 -11.31 8.81
C ILE A 42 3.61 -10.50 9.58
N ARG A 43 4.87 -10.74 9.30
CA ARG A 43 5.96 -9.97 9.91
C ARG A 43 6.04 -8.61 9.25
N GLU A 44 6.42 -7.60 10.03
CA GLU A 44 6.53 -6.23 9.56
C GLU A 44 7.45 -6.12 8.35
N ASP A 45 8.60 -6.82 8.35
CA ASP A 45 9.53 -6.74 7.23
C ASP A 45 8.92 -7.27 5.93
N LYS A 46 7.99 -8.23 6.01
CA LYS A 46 7.30 -8.72 4.82
C LYS A 46 6.26 -7.73 4.30
N LEU A 47 5.61 -7.04 5.21
CA LEU A 47 4.71 -5.94 4.84
C LEU A 47 5.53 -4.82 4.18
N GLU A 48 6.67 -4.47 4.76
CA GLU A 48 7.52 -3.43 4.21
C GLU A 48 8.04 -3.77 2.81
N THR A 49 8.35 -5.04 2.58
CA THR A 49 8.72 -5.48 1.23
C THR A 49 7.58 -5.23 0.25
N LEU A 50 6.36 -5.57 0.65
CA LEU A 50 5.19 -5.41 -0.22
C LEU A 50 4.94 -3.94 -0.57
N ILE A 51 5.15 -3.03 0.37
CA ILE A 51 4.87 -1.60 0.16
C ILE A 51 6.12 -0.79 -0.21
N ASN A 52 7.22 -1.48 -0.51
CA ASN A 52 8.47 -0.86 -1.02
C ASN A 52 9.13 0.10 -0.05
N GLY A 53 9.12 -0.22 1.24
CA GLY A 53 9.82 0.60 2.20
C GLY A 53 9.19 0.53 3.58
N LYS A 54 9.65 1.39 4.47
CA LYS A 54 9.16 1.43 5.84
C LYS A 54 7.67 1.69 5.89
N LEU A 55 7.03 1.19 6.93
CA LEU A 55 5.61 1.36 7.12
C LEU A 55 5.28 2.85 7.27
N VAL A 56 4.46 3.35 6.36
CA VAL A 56 3.89 4.69 6.38
C VAL A 56 2.43 4.55 5.97
N ALA A 57 1.66 5.61 6.16
CA ALA A 57 0.28 5.61 5.70
C ALA A 57 0.24 5.45 4.17
N LEU A 58 -0.74 4.73 3.69
CA LEU A 58 -0.98 4.53 2.27
C LEU A 58 -2.24 5.28 1.87
N LEU A 59 -2.19 5.90 0.71
CA LEU A 59 -3.31 6.64 0.15
C LEU A 59 -3.86 5.89 -1.05
N THR A 60 -5.17 5.93 -1.22
CA THR A 60 -5.81 5.41 -2.42
C THR A 60 -5.80 6.48 -3.51
N LEU A 61 -6.14 6.09 -4.73
CA LEU A 61 -6.31 7.06 -5.81
C LEU A 61 -7.37 8.09 -5.45
N ASP A 62 -8.45 7.65 -4.83
CA ASP A 62 -9.52 8.55 -4.43
C ASP A 62 -9.08 9.52 -3.33
N ASP A 63 -8.26 9.04 -2.39
CA ASP A 63 -7.70 9.91 -1.35
C ASP A 63 -6.89 11.05 -1.96
N VAL A 64 -6.00 10.72 -2.89
CA VAL A 64 -5.14 11.71 -3.53
C VAL A 64 -5.96 12.66 -4.40
N ALA A 65 -6.92 12.12 -5.14
CA ALA A 65 -7.79 12.93 -5.97
C ALA A 65 -8.57 13.94 -5.13
N GLU A 66 -9.08 13.51 -3.97
CA GLU A 66 -9.81 14.37 -3.07
C GLU A 66 -8.91 15.48 -2.49
N ILE A 67 -7.71 15.11 -2.06
CA ILE A 67 -6.77 16.08 -1.50
C ILE A 67 -6.39 17.13 -2.54
N LEU A 68 -6.09 16.70 -3.75
CA LEU A 68 -5.67 17.61 -4.82
C LEU A 68 -6.84 18.27 -5.53
N LYS A 69 -8.08 17.83 -5.24
CA LYS A 69 -9.29 18.37 -5.83
C LYS A 69 -9.29 18.24 -7.35
N VAL A 70 -8.91 17.06 -7.82
CA VAL A 70 -8.94 16.70 -9.23
C VAL A 70 -9.65 15.38 -9.39
N HIS A 71 -9.97 14.99 -10.61
CA HIS A 71 -10.60 13.70 -10.87
C HIS A 71 -9.58 12.57 -10.74
N ARG A 72 -10.05 11.40 -10.27
CA ARG A 72 -9.15 10.25 -10.06
C ARG A 72 -8.44 9.80 -11.34
N THR A 73 -9.05 10.00 -12.50
CA THR A 73 -8.43 9.64 -13.77
C THR A 73 -7.15 10.45 -14.02
N TYR A 74 -7.11 11.68 -13.51
CA TYR A 74 -5.91 12.50 -13.62
C TYR A 74 -4.78 11.91 -12.78
N ILE A 75 -5.11 11.38 -11.61
CA ILE A 75 -4.10 10.73 -10.76
C ILE A 75 -3.52 9.50 -11.47
N VAL A 76 -4.38 8.71 -12.12
CA VAL A 76 -3.91 7.55 -12.89
C VAL A 76 -2.94 8.01 -13.99
N ARG A 77 -3.24 9.12 -14.64
CA ARG A 77 -2.34 9.68 -15.67
C ARG A 77 -1.00 10.09 -15.08
N LEU A 78 -1.01 10.75 -13.93
CA LEU A 78 0.24 11.13 -13.26
C LEU A 78 1.11 9.92 -12.95
N ILE A 79 0.48 8.82 -12.55
CA ILE A 79 1.19 7.58 -12.24
C ILE A 79 1.76 6.99 -13.53
N LYS A 80 0.97 6.92 -14.59
CA LYS A 80 1.41 6.36 -15.87
C LYS A 80 2.53 7.18 -16.48
N ASP A 81 2.49 8.50 -16.32
CA ASP A 81 3.52 9.40 -16.83
C ASP A 81 4.74 9.46 -15.88
N LYS A 82 4.73 8.65 -14.83
CA LYS A 82 5.82 8.55 -13.85
C LYS A 82 6.11 9.87 -13.14
N LYS A 83 5.10 10.71 -13.00
CA LYS A 83 5.21 11.96 -12.26
C LYS A 83 4.85 11.77 -10.79
N LEU A 84 4.02 10.79 -10.50
CA LEU A 84 3.64 10.42 -9.13
C LEU A 84 3.96 8.94 -8.93
N ARG A 85 4.81 8.66 -7.96
CA ARG A 85 5.19 7.28 -7.65
C ARG A 85 4.03 6.57 -6.95
N ALA A 86 3.76 5.34 -7.36
CA ALA A 86 2.73 4.52 -6.76
C ALA A 86 3.23 3.08 -6.68
N ILE A 87 2.67 2.32 -5.75
CA ILE A 87 2.91 0.89 -5.66
C ILE A 87 1.65 0.17 -6.11
N LYS A 88 1.83 -1.02 -6.63
CA LYS A 88 0.70 -1.84 -7.06
C LYS A 88 0.62 -3.05 -6.14
N ILE A 89 -0.48 -3.13 -5.41
CA ILE A 89 -0.73 -4.24 -4.49
C ILE A 89 -1.77 -5.12 -5.16
N GLY A 90 -1.28 -6.18 -5.84
CA GLY A 90 -2.16 -6.95 -6.69
C GLY A 90 -2.67 -6.07 -7.81
N LYS A 91 -3.97 -5.85 -7.86
CA LYS A 91 -4.60 -5.02 -8.89
C LYS A 91 -4.88 -3.58 -8.44
N PHE A 92 -4.55 -3.22 -7.21
CA PHE A 92 -4.85 -1.90 -6.67
C PHE A 92 -3.61 -1.03 -6.59
N TYR A 93 -3.77 0.25 -6.97
CA TYR A 93 -2.73 1.24 -6.73
C TYR A 93 -2.85 1.78 -5.31
N ARG A 94 -1.71 2.01 -4.69
CA ARG A 94 -1.61 2.74 -3.43
C ARG A 94 -0.45 3.71 -3.52
N ILE A 95 -0.60 4.87 -2.91
CA ILE A 95 0.43 5.89 -2.90
C ILE A 95 0.95 6.01 -1.48
N ARG A 96 2.25 5.84 -1.29
CA ARG A 96 2.87 6.03 0.01
C ARG A 96 2.80 7.50 0.37
N GLU A 97 2.54 7.77 1.63
CA GLU A 97 2.45 9.17 2.11
C GLU A 97 3.74 9.94 1.81
N ASP A 98 4.90 9.30 1.99
CA ASP A 98 6.18 9.96 1.72
C ASP A 98 6.37 10.27 0.24
N ASP A 99 5.90 9.40 -0.64
CA ASP A 99 5.95 9.68 -2.08
C ASP A 99 5.01 10.82 -2.46
N PHE A 100 3.86 10.90 -1.80
CA PHE A 100 2.92 11.99 -2.06
C PHE A 100 3.52 13.33 -1.60
N GLU A 101 4.14 13.36 -0.43
CA GLU A 101 4.81 14.56 0.07
C GLU A 101 5.92 15.01 -0.88
N ASP A 102 6.69 14.06 -1.39
CA ASP A 102 7.75 14.35 -2.35
C ASP A 102 7.16 14.96 -3.62
N PHE A 103 6.05 14.40 -4.10
CA PHE A 103 5.36 14.93 -5.27
C PHE A 103 4.92 16.37 -5.06
N LEU A 104 4.36 16.68 -3.89
CA LEU A 104 3.93 18.03 -3.58
C LEU A 104 5.10 19.02 -3.59
N LYS A 105 6.23 18.61 -2.98
CA LYS A 105 7.41 19.46 -2.93
C LYS A 105 7.94 19.77 -4.33
N LYS A 106 7.95 18.75 -5.20
CA LYS A 106 8.43 18.93 -6.57
C LYS A 106 7.46 19.72 -7.44
N SER A 107 6.23 19.89 -7.00
CA SER A 107 5.20 20.62 -7.73
C SER A 107 5.14 22.11 -7.34
N GLU A 108 5.92 22.53 -6.36
CA GLU A 108 5.94 23.94 -5.95
C GLU A 108 6.55 24.82 -7.03
N VAL A 109 6.01 26.03 -7.16
CA VAL A 109 6.50 27.02 -8.13
C VAL A 109 6.93 28.29 -7.42
#